data_55b007eb13b763dab1328b3cb50fdbc2
#
_entry.id   55b007eb13b763dab1328b3cb50fdbc2
#
_cell.length_a   1.000
_cell.length_b   1.000
_cell.length_c   1.000
_cell.angle_alpha   90.00
_cell.angle_beta   90.00
_cell.angle_gamma   90.00
#
_symmetry.space_group_name_H-M   'P 1'
#
loop_
_entity.id
_entity.type
_entity.pdbx_description
1 polymer ?
#
loop_
_entity_poly.entity_id
_entity_poly.type
_entity_poly.pdbx_seq_one_letter_code
_entity_poly.pdbx_strand_id
1 'polypeptide(L)'
;MDKSVLITGASSGIGKETAELLASKGYKVFACIRKKTDKIAVEKINPNISGVYMDVTNSGGIDKAFWFVLKKAKNLTAIINCAGIAVGGPMESIPVKRLKEQFEINTFGTIAVIQKFLPLLTEGKIIYISSMASSGIFPFLAPYCASKKATDIMINSLSNELRNDNIKIVSIKPGVIRTPLWNKAARENVASFESIPESSQKKYQAEMNYLVENAHQNNYKGAFASDVAKTILKVIESKNPKLSYTVGSDAFWTMLVSKFCPQSLINMIVKMQLNKICKK
;
A
#
# COMPACT_ATOMS: atom_id res chain seq x y z
N MET A 1 -23.85 11.26 12.84
CA MET A 1 -23.53 9.99 12.14
C MET A 1 -22.36 9.33 12.86
N ASP A 2 -22.48 8.02 13.12
CA ASP A 2 -21.36 7.26 13.70
C ASP A 2 -20.15 7.32 12.74
N LYS A 3 -19.06 7.91 13.21
CA LYS A 3 -17.82 8.01 12.42
C LYS A 3 -17.08 6.67 12.42
N SER A 4 -17.48 5.74 11.55
CA SER A 4 -16.89 4.40 11.48
C SER A 4 -16.00 4.23 10.26
N VAL A 5 -14.82 3.61 10.42
CA VAL A 5 -13.87 3.37 9.32
C VAL A 5 -13.34 1.93 9.31
N LEU A 6 -13.10 1.40 8.12
CA LEU A 6 -12.43 0.12 7.91
C LEU A 6 -11.01 0.38 7.43
N ILE A 7 -10.00 -0.29 8.02
CA ILE A 7 -8.58 -0.12 7.63
C ILE A 7 -7.96 -1.48 7.40
N THR A 8 -7.52 -1.78 6.18
CA THR A 8 -6.75 -3.00 5.90
C THR A 8 -5.28 -2.81 6.22
N GLY A 9 -4.56 -3.89 6.59
CA GLY A 9 -3.15 -3.79 6.92
C GLY A 9 -2.85 -2.96 8.18
N ALA A 10 -3.77 -2.96 9.14
CA ALA A 10 -3.73 -2.12 10.32
C ALA A 10 -2.77 -2.61 11.44
N SER A 11 -2.05 -3.71 11.23
CA SER A 11 -1.11 -4.26 12.25
C SER A 11 0.21 -3.50 12.34
N SER A 12 0.58 -2.69 11.34
CA SER A 12 1.85 -1.97 11.30
C SER A 12 1.85 -0.79 10.34
N GLY A 13 2.90 0.04 10.39
CA GLY A 13 3.15 1.11 9.43
C GLY A 13 2.00 2.09 9.27
N ILE A 14 1.67 2.44 8.03
CA ILE A 14 0.64 3.44 7.70
C ILE A 14 -0.72 3.06 8.27
N GLY A 15 -1.12 1.78 8.14
CA GLY A 15 -2.42 1.32 8.61
C GLY A 15 -2.57 1.44 10.13
N LYS A 16 -1.52 1.09 10.89
CA LYS A 16 -1.51 1.21 12.36
C LYS A 16 -1.58 2.67 12.80
N GLU A 17 -0.70 3.53 12.28
CA GLU A 17 -0.69 4.97 12.59
C GLU A 17 -2.03 5.64 12.25
N THR A 18 -2.65 5.22 11.13
CA THR A 18 -3.98 5.69 10.75
C THR A 18 -5.05 5.26 11.74
N ALA A 19 -5.00 4.00 12.19
CA ALA A 19 -5.94 3.48 13.18
C ALA A 19 -5.84 4.23 14.51
N GLU A 20 -4.62 4.46 15.00
CA GLU A 20 -4.34 5.23 16.22
C GLU A 20 -4.86 6.67 16.12
N LEU A 21 -4.50 7.36 15.04
CA LEU A 21 -4.91 8.75 14.83
C LEU A 21 -6.43 8.88 14.73
N LEU A 22 -7.09 8.04 13.92
CA LEU A 22 -8.54 8.13 13.74
C LEU A 22 -9.29 7.77 15.03
N ALA A 23 -8.83 6.76 15.77
CA ALA A 23 -9.41 6.41 17.06
C ALA A 23 -9.27 7.54 18.10
N SER A 24 -8.14 8.24 18.15
CA SER A 24 -7.94 9.43 19.01
C SER A 24 -8.84 10.61 18.64
N LYS A 25 -9.33 10.65 17.38
CA LYS A 25 -10.30 11.65 16.89
C LYS A 25 -11.76 11.20 17.04
N GLY A 26 -12.00 10.12 17.80
CA GLY A 26 -13.33 9.61 18.08
C GLY A 26 -13.97 8.77 16.98
N TYR A 27 -13.20 8.35 15.98
CA TYR A 27 -13.68 7.38 14.99
C TYR A 27 -13.72 5.97 15.59
N LYS A 28 -14.78 5.23 15.29
CA LYS A 28 -14.83 3.78 15.51
C LYS A 28 -14.04 3.09 14.40
N VAL A 29 -12.95 2.44 14.75
CA VAL A 29 -11.99 1.88 13.81
C VAL A 29 -12.11 0.35 13.77
N PHE A 30 -12.42 -0.20 12.60
CA PHE A 30 -12.32 -1.62 12.30
C PHE A 30 -10.95 -1.91 11.69
N ALA A 31 -10.01 -2.34 12.53
CA ALA A 31 -8.62 -2.60 12.18
C ALA A 31 -8.48 -4.03 11.65
N CYS A 32 -8.34 -4.21 10.33
CA CYS A 32 -8.19 -5.52 9.72
C CYS A 32 -6.77 -6.06 9.87
N ILE A 33 -6.67 -7.24 10.47
CA ILE A 33 -5.41 -7.92 10.85
C ILE A 33 -5.48 -9.41 10.54
N ARG A 34 -4.32 -10.07 10.46
CA ARG A 34 -4.25 -11.50 10.13
C ARG A 34 -3.93 -12.41 11.33
N LYS A 35 -3.22 -11.88 12.34
CA LYS A 35 -2.72 -12.66 13.48
C LYS A 35 -3.46 -12.30 14.77
N LYS A 36 -3.63 -13.30 15.66
CA LYS A 36 -4.25 -13.08 16.97
C LYS A 36 -3.45 -12.10 17.84
N THR A 37 -2.14 -12.18 17.79
CA THR A 37 -1.24 -11.25 18.50
C THR A 37 -1.43 -9.81 18.07
N ASP A 38 -1.61 -9.58 16.75
CA ASP A 38 -1.83 -8.25 16.21
C ASP A 38 -3.19 -7.68 16.68
N LYS A 39 -4.23 -8.52 16.78
CA LYS A 39 -5.53 -8.12 17.30
C LYS A 39 -5.42 -7.55 18.71
N ILE A 40 -4.80 -8.32 19.61
CA ILE A 40 -4.59 -7.89 21.00
C ILE A 40 -3.79 -6.59 21.05
N ALA A 41 -2.77 -6.47 20.21
CA ALA A 41 -1.92 -5.28 20.17
C ALA A 41 -2.68 -4.04 19.73
N VAL A 42 -3.48 -4.10 18.65
CA VAL A 42 -4.21 -2.92 18.15
C VAL A 42 -5.36 -2.50 19.07
N GLU A 43 -6.07 -3.48 19.70
CA GLU A 43 -7.17 -3.20 20.61
C GLU A 43 -6.70 -2.54 21.93
N LYS A 44 -5.43 -2.78 22.35
CA LYS A 44 -4.83 -2.12 23.51
C LYS A 44 -4.50 -0.64 23.29
N ILE A 45 -4.41 -0.18 22.05
CA ILE A 45 -4.03 1.20 21.73
C ILE A 45 -5.13 2.17 22.11
N ASN A 46 -6.38 1.86 21.78
CA ASN A 46 -7.53 2.73 22.03
C ASN A 46 -8.83 1.91 22.05
N PRO A 47 -9.76 2.16 22.98
CA PRO A 47 -11.03 1.44 23.08
C PRO A 47 -11.92 1.58 21.82
N ASN A 48 -11.71 2.59 21.00
CA ASN A 48 -12.42 2.79 19.75
C ASN A 48 -11.90 1.88 18.61
N ILE A 49 -10.83 1.10 18.84
CA ILE A 49 -10.28 0.16 17.85
C ILE A 49 -10.84 -1.24 18.11
N SER A 50 -11.46 -1.82 17.11
CA SER A 50 -11.87 -3.23 17.07
C SER A 50 -11.04 -3.99 16.05
N GLY A 51 -10.26 -4.97 16.50
CA GLY A 51 -9.49 -5.85 15.61
C GLY A 51 -10.40 -6.84 14.87
N VAL A 52 -10.30 -6.86 13.56
CA VAL A 52 -11.10 -7.72 12.66
C VAL A 52 -10.18 -8.69 11.93
N TYR A 53 -10.43 -10.00 12.06
CA TYR A 53 -9.66 -10.98 11.29
C TYR A 53 -10.03 -10.91 9.82
N MET A 54 -9.08 -10.54 8.97
CA MET A 54 -9.26 -10.51 7.54
C MET A 54 -7.93 -10.60 6.81
N ASP A 55 -7.79 -11.61 5.94
CA ASP A 55 -6.78 -11.65 4.89
C ASP A 55 -7.45 -11.21 3.60
N VAL A 56 -6.88 -10.21 2.92
CA VAL A 56 -7.44 -9.64 1.70
C VAL A 56 -7.42 -10.60 0.51
N THR A 57 -6.68 -11.71 0.62
CA THR A 57 -6.62 -12.77 -0.40
C THR A 57 -7.63 -13.90 -0.15
N ASN A 58 -8.38 -13.83 0.96
CA ASN A 58 -9.32 -14.87 1.36
C ASN A 58 -10.76 -14.34 1.32
N SER A 59 -11.52 -14.72 0.32
CA SER A 59 -12.93 -14.28 0.14
C SER A 59 -13.80 -14.62 1.34
N GLY A 60 -13.70 -15.85 1.88
CA GLY A 60 -14.45 -16.25 3.08
C GLY A 60 -14.04 -15.45 4.34
N GLY A 61 -12.79 -15.04 4.43
CA GLY A 61 -12.28 -14.12 5.48
C GLY A 61 -12.88 -12.73 5.34
N ILE A 62 -12.96 -12.20 4.11
CA ILE A 62 -13.57 -10.91 3.79
C ILE A 62 -15.07 -10.95 4.13
N ASP A 63 -15.78 -12.04 3.79
CA ASP A 63 -17.20 -12.23 4.11
C ASP A 63 -17.46 -12.21 5.63
N LYS A 64 -16.68 -12.96 6.40
CA LYS A 64 -16.79 -12.96 7.86
C LYS A 64 -16.53 -11.58 8.47
N ALA A 65 -15.53 -10.87 7.95
CA ALA A 65 -15.23 -9.50 8.36
C ALA A 65 -16.37 -8.54 8.05
N PHE A 66 -16.98 -8.64 6.87
CA PHE A 66 -18.16 -7.84 6.49
C PHE A 66 -19.31 -8.02 7.49
N TRP A 67 -19.71 -9.24 7.78
CA TRP A 67 -20.78 -9.50 8.72
C TRP A 67 -20.46 -9.03 10.15
N PHE A 68 -19.18 -9.13 10.57
CA PHE A 68 -18.77 -8.58 11.86
C PHE A 68 -18.89 -7.05 11.90
N VAL A 69 -18.49 -6.35 10.85
CA VAL A 69 -18.57 -4.89 10.76
C VAL A 69 -20.04 -4.46 10.69
N LEU A 70 -20.87 -5.09 9.85
CA LEU A 70 -22.28 -4.78 9.67
C LEU A 70 -23.07 -4.88 10.99
N LYS A 71 -22.76 -5.87 11.84
CA LYS A 71 -23.37 -6.01 13.18
C LYS A 71 -23.02 -4.85 14.11
N LYS A 72 -21.89 -4.18 13.91
CA LYS A 72 -21.36 -3.13 14.80
C LYS A 72 -21.53 -1.71 14.25
N ALA A 73 -21.63 -1.56 12.93
CA ALA A 73 -21.82 -0.27 12.27
C ALA A 73 -22.69 -0.47 11.02
N LYS A 74 -23.77 0.29 10.91
CA LYS A 74 -24.66 0.24 9.74
C LYS A 74 -24.02 0.85 8.51
N ASN A 75 -23.18 1.89 8.70
CA ASN A 75 -22.51 2.63 7.63
C ASN A 75 -21.04 2.85 7.97
N LEU A 76 -20.21 2.95 6.95
CA LEU A 76 -18.80 3.38 7.03
C LEU A 76 -18.62 4.79 6.47
N THR A 77 -17.84 5.61 7.16
CA THR A 77 -17.38 6.91 6.66
C THR A 77 -16.25 6.75 5.64
N ALA A 78 -15.41 5.72 5.82
CA ALA A 78 -14.33 5.43 4.87
C ALA A 78 -13.90 3.95 4.90
N ILE A 79 -13.43 3.48 3.73
CA ILE A 79 -12.65 2.25 3.56
C ILE A 79 -11.23 2.68 3.21
N ILE A 80 -10.24 2.27 4.02
CA ILE A 80 -8.84 2.66 3.87
C ILE A 80 -8.01 1.41 3.56
N ASN A 81 -7.52 1.31 2.33
CA ASN A 81 -6.77 0.16 1.84
C ASN A 81 -5.28 0.39 2.00
N CYS A 82 -4.70 -0.12 3.12
CA CYS A 82 -3.27 -0.04 3.45
C CYS A 82 -2.55 -1.38 3.29
N ALA A 83 -3.27 -2.51 3.13
CA ALA A 83 -2.64 -3.82 2.96
C ALA A 83 -1.77 -3.86 1.69
N GLY A 84 -0.56 -4.41 1.82
CA GLY A 84 0.34 -4.54 0.69
C GLY A 84 1.68 -5.17 1.06
N ILE A 85 2.35 -5.68 0.03
CA ILE A 85 3.72 -6.21 0.08
C ILE A 85 4.55 -5.57 -1.04
N ALA A 86 5.87 -5.75 -0.99
CA ALA A 86 6.78 -5.27 -2.03
C ALA A 86 7.72 -6.41 -2.48
N VAL A 87 7.37 -7.06 -3.57
CA VAL A 87 8.20 -8.08 -4.21
C VAL A 87 9.21 -7.41 -5.11
N GLY A 88 10.47 -7.77 -4.94
CA GLY A 88 11.60 -7.28 -5.74
C GLY A 88 12.57 -8.40 -6.10
N GLY A 89 13.42 -8.13 -7.09
CA GLY A 89 14.44 -9.02 -7.62
C GLY A 89 14.59 -8.92 -9.13
N PRO A 90 15.53 -9.68 -9.73
CA PRO A 90 15.74 -9.69 -11.17
C PRO A 90 14.51 -10.23 -11.90
N MET A 91 13.90 -9.44 -12.79
CA MET A 91 12.62 -9.79 -13.43
C MET A 91 12.70 -11.07 -14.26
N GLU A 92 13.86 -11.37 -14.84
CA GLU A 92 14.07 -12.60 -15.63
C GLU A 92 14.03 -13.88 -14.78
N SER A 93 14.20 -13.81 -13.47
CA SER A 93 14.34 -14.98 -12.59
C SER A 93 13.43 -14.95 -11.35
N ILE A 94 12.68 -13.88 -11.10
CA ILE A 94 11.69 -13.88 -10.02
C ILE A 94 10.69 -15.03 -10.24
N PRO A 95 10.47 -15.91 -9.24
CA PRO A 95 9.47 -16.96 -9.36
C PRO A 95 8.07 -16.38 -9.64
N VAL A 96 7.38 -16.94 -10.65
CA VAL A 96 6.02 -16.50 -11.04
C VAL A 96 5.04 -16.54 -9.85
N LYS A 97 5.23 -17.46 -8.90
CA LYS A 97 4.46 -17.53 -7.66
C LYS A 97 4.55 -16.21 -6.88
N ARG A 98 5.74 -15.59 -6.80
CA ARG A 98 5.93 -14.30 -6.12
C ARG A 98 5.24 -13.14 -6.86
N LEU A 99 5.24 -13.19 -8.21
CA LEU A 99 4.50 -12.22 -9.03
C LEU A 99 2.99 -12.31 -8.74
N LYS A 100 2.45 -13.53 -8.74
CA LYS A 100 1.03 -13.76 -8.40
C LYS A 100 0.69 -13.26 -7.01
N GLU A 101 1.50 -13.58 -5.99
CA GLU A 101 1.30 -13.12 -4.62
C GLU A 101 1.25 -11.60 -4.51
N GLN A 102 2.16 -10.90 -5.24
CA GLN A 102 2.16 -9.44 -5.31
C GLN A 102 0.82 -8.87 -5.79
N PHE A 103 0.27 -9.42 -6.86
CA PHE A 103 -0.99 -8.96 -7.44
C PHE A 103 -2.20 -9.39 -6.61
N GLU A 104 -2.20 -10.61 -6.06
CA GLU A 104 -3.26 -11.11 -5.19
C GLU A 104 -3.48 -10.19 -3.98
N ILE A 105 -2.38 -9.74 -3.35
CA ILE A 105 -2.50 -8.88 -2.18
C ILE A 105 -2.77 -7.41 -2.58
N ASN A 106 -1.92 -6.85 -3.45
CA ASN A 106 -1.93 -5.40 -3.68
C ASN A 106 -3.07 -4.95 -4.60
N THR A 107 -3.47 -5.80 -5.55
CA THR A 107 -4.43 -5.46 -6.60
C THR A 107 -5.78 -6.13 -6.34
N PHE A 108 -5.85 -7.44 -6.47
CA PHE A 108 -7.12 -8.17 -6.35
C PHE A 108 -7.71 -8.08 -4.95
N GLY A 109 -6.89 -8.23 -3.90
CA GLY A 109 -7.33 -8.09 -2.51
C GLY A 109 -7.88 -6.69 -2.20
N THR A 110 -7.25 -5.63 -2.74
CA THR A 110 -7.76 -4.26 -2.61
C THR A 110 -9.15 -4.13 -3.24
N ILE A 111 -9.32 -4.62 -4.47
CA ILE A 111 -10.61 -4.56 -5.19
C ILE A 111 -11.67 -5.42 -4.49
N ALA A 112 -11.33 -6.63 -4.06
CA ALA A 112 -12.25 -7.52 -3.34
C ALA A 112 -12.79 -6.89 -2.05
N VAL A 113 -11.93 -6.22 -1.28
CA VAL A 113 -12.36 -5.49 -0.08
C VAL A 113 -13.29 -4.33 -0.44
N ILE A 114 -12.94 -3.53 -1.46
CA ILE A 114 -13.79 -2.42 -1.90
C ILE A 114 -15.17 -2.94 -2.32
N GLN A 115 -15.23 -3.93 -3.20
CA GLN A 115 -16.49 -4.50 -3.69
C GLN A 115 -17.37 -5.01 -2.54
N LYS A 116 -16.78 -5.73 -1.58
CA LYS A 116 -17.51 -6.30 -0.48
C LYS A 116 -18.07 -5.25 0.48
N PHE A 117 -17.29 -4.21 0.79
CA PHE A 117 -17.68 -3.20 1.78
C PHE A 117 -18.36 -1.97 1.17
N LEU A 118 -18.41 -1.85 -0.17
CA LEU A 118 -19.08 -0.76 -0.88
C LEU A 118 -20.54 -0.54 -0.43
N PRO A 119 -21.36 -1.57 -0.19
CA PRO A 119 -22.74 -1.38 0.28
C PRO A 119 -22.87 -0.70 1.65
N LEU A 120 -21.78 -0.64 2.44
CA LEU A 120 -21.75 0.09 3.71
C LEU A 120 -21.35 1.57 3.56
N LEU A 121 -20.98 2.01 2.33
CA LEU A 121 -20.66 3.39 2.01
C LEU A 121 -21.85 4.05 1.30
N THR A 122 -22.81 4.58 2.05
CA THR A 122 -23.91 5.37 1.47
C THR A 122 -23.46 6.77 1.08
N GLU A 123 -22.61 7.37 1.93
CA GLU A 123 -21.87 8.59 1.72
C GLU A 123 -20.50 8.40 2.35
N GLY A 124 -19.43 8.49 1.59
CA GLY A 124 -18.14 8.22 2.21
C GLY A 124 -16.96 8.24 1.24
N LYS A 125 -15.85 7.69 1.71
CA LYS A 125 -14.60 7.72 0.96
C LYS A 125 -13.95 6.36 0.86
N ILE A 126 -13.46 6.04 -0.33
CA ILE A 126 -12.53 4.93 -0.56
C ILE A 126 -11.14 5.56 -0.68
N ILE A 127 -10.25 5.21 0.25
CA ILE A 127 -8.87 5.72 0.27
C ILE A 127 -7.95 4.54 -0.01
N TYR A 128 -7.17 4.64 -1.08
CA TYR A 128 -6.19 3.64 -1.46
C TYR A 128 -4.78 4.17 -1.25
N ILE A 129 -3.96 3.39 -0.54
CA ILE A 129 -2.54 3.70 -0.40
C ILE A 129 -1.79 3.10 -1.59
N SER A 130 -1.56 3.96 -2.58
CA SER A 130 -0.74 3.69 -3.75
C SER A 130 0.76 3.82 -3.40
N SER A 131 1.56 4.32 -4.31
CA SER A 131 2.98 4.62 -4.13
C SER A 131 3.45 5.55 -5.25
N MET A 132 4.54 6.29 -5.02
CA MET A 132 5.28 6.93 -6.11
C MET A 132 5.74 5.91 -7.17
N ALA A 133 5.93 4.66 -6.76
CA ALA A 133 6.30 3.55 -7.65
C ALA A 133 5.24 3.25 -8.73
N SER A 134 3.99 3.68 -8.56
CA SER A 134 2.95 3.56 -9.60
C SER A 134 3.18 4.51 -10.78
N SER A 135 4.03 5.51 -10.61
CA SER A 135 4.31 6.53 -11.62
C SER A 135 5.69 6.39 -12.27
N GLY A 136 6.58 5.59 -11.70
CA GLY A 136 7.96 5.44 -12.17
C GLY A 136 8.32 4.01 -12.58
N ILE A 137 9.50 3.87 -13.20
CA ILE A 137 10.16 2.59 -13.46
C ILE A 137 11.30 2.45 -12.48
N PHE A 138 11.18 1.46 -11.59
CA PHE A 138 12.20 1.13 -10.61
C PHE A 138 12.71 -0.29 -10.92
N PRO A 139 13.94 -0.43 -11.46
CA PRO A 139 14.54 -1.75 -11.68
C PRO A 139 14.52 -2.59 -10.40
N PHE A 140 14.38 -3.88 -10.57
CA PHE A 140 14.26 -4.85 -9.48
C PHE A 140 13.03 -4.70 -8.56
N LEU A 141 12.13 -3.71 -8.84
CA LEU A 141 10.84 -3.54 -8.16
C LEU A 141 9.66 -3.60 -9.15
N ALA A 142 9.87 -4.13 -10.35
CA ALA A 142 8.85 -4.17 -11.41
C ALA A 142 7.51 -4.79 -10.97
N PRO A 143 7.46 -5.91 -10.23
CA PRO A 143 6.18 -6.49 -9.78
C PRO A 143 5.41 -5.53 -8.86
N TYR A 144 6.12 -4.85 -7.95
CA TYR A 144 5.53 -3.86 -7.06
C TYR A 144 4.98 -2.66 -7.83
N CYS A 145 5.79 -2.06 -8.72
CA CYS A 145 5.38 -0.93 -9.56
C CYS A 145 4.15 -1.27 -10.39
N ALA A 146 4.16 -2.42 -11.06
CA ALA A 146 3.06 -2.90 -11.89
C ALA A 146 1.78 -3.11 -11.09
N SER A 147 1.85 -3.73 -9.90
CA SER A 147 0.69 -3.94 -9.03
C SER A 147 0.07 -2.62 -8.58
N LYS A 148 0.89 -1.64 -8.17
CA LYS A 148 0.41 -0.32 -7.76
C LYS A 148 -0.19 0.46 -8.92
N LYS A 149 0.42 0.40 -10.10
CA LYS A 149 -0.11 1.02 -11.32
C LYS A 149 -1.42 0.39 -11.78
N ALA A 150 -1.51 -0.94 -11.79
CA ALA A 150 -2.73 -1.66 -12.15
C ALA A 150 -3.89 -1.27 -11.21
N THR A 151 -3.63 -1.23 -9.90
CA THR A 151 -4.65 -0.82 -8.91
C THR A 151 -5.05 0.64 -9.08
N ASP A 152 -4.10 1.55 -9.35
CA ASP A 152 -4.42 2.97 -9.64
C ASP A 152 -5.39 3.10 -10.83
N ILE A 153 -5.18 2.32 -11.89
CA ILE A 153 -6.06 2.33 -13.08
C ILE A 153 -7.46 1.84 -12.73
N MET A 154 -7.57 0.69 -12.03
CA MET A 154 -8.85 0.11 -11.62
C MET A 154 -9.63 1.06 -10.70
N ILE A 155 -8.96 1.68 -9.74
CA ILE A 155 -9.56 2.63 -8.79
C ILE A 155 -10.02 3.91 -9.48
N ASN A 156 -9.24 4.41 -10.44
CA ASN A 156 -9.64 5.58 -11.23
C ASN A 156 -10.85 5.27 -12.14
N SER A 157 -10.92 4.06 -12.73
CA SER A 157 -12.11 3.61 -13.48
C SER A 157 -13.33 3.57 -12.57
N LEU A 158 -13.22 2.90 -11.42
CA LEU A 158 -14.29 2.82 -10.44
C LEU A 158 -14.76 4.22 -9.97
N SER A 159 -13.86 5.18 -9.83
CA SER A 159 -14.21 6.57 -9.49
C SER A 159 -15.13 7.23 -10.52
N ASN A 160 -14.92 6.92 -11.80
CA ASN A 160 -15.78 7.42 -12.89
C ASN A 160 -17.11 6.66 -12.95
N GLU A 161 -17.10 5.37 -12.66
CA GLU A 161 -18.31 4.53 -12.62
C GLU A 161 -19.26 4.99 -11.51
N LEU A 162 -18.72 5.29 -10.32
CA LEU A 162 -19.47 5.77 -9.14
C LEU A 162 -19.67 7.30 -9.11
N ARG A 163 -19.53 7.99 -10.24
CA ARG A 163 -19.61 9.46 -10.30
C ARG A 163 -20.95 10.06 -9.83
N ASN A 164 -22.02 9.29 -9.93
CA ASN A 164 -23.37 9.69 -9.50
C ASN A 164 -23.64 9.31 -8.02
N ASP A 165 -22.75 8.57 -7.39
CA ASP A 165 -22.84 8.21 -5.98
C ASP A 165 -22.17 9.27 -5.12
N ASN A 166 -22.63 9.41 -3.86
CA ASN A 166 -21.98 10.31 -2.90
C ASN A 166 -20.66 9.75 -2.34
N ILE A 167 -19.97 8.89 -3.12
CA ILE A 167 -18.72 8.25 -2.75
C ILE A 167 -17.55 8.94 -3.44
N LYS A 168 -16.53 9.34 -2.67
CA LYS A 168 -15.30 9.92 -3.20
C LYS A 168 -14.17 8.92 -3.12
N ILE A 169 -13.47 8.72 -4.23
CA ILE A 169 -12.32 7.80 -4.30
C ILE A 169 -11.04 8.62 -4.37
N VAL A 170 -10.08 8.31 -3.50
CA VAL A 170 -8.84 9.06 -3.35
C VAL A 170 -7.66 8.12 -3.30
N SER A 171 -6.67 8.37 -4.15
CA SER A 171 -5.36 7.71 -4.12
C SER A 171 -4.36 8.55 -3.34
N ILE A 172 -3.71 7.97 -2.33
CA ILE A 172 -2.57 8.60 -1.66
C ILE A 172 -1.31 7.91 -2.18
N LYS A 173 -0.36 8.70 -2.68
CA LYS A 173 0.90 8.27 -3.28
C LYS A 173 2.08 8.66 -2.39
N PRO A 174 2.41 7.85 -1.38
CA PRO A 174 3.59 8.09 -0.58
C PRO A 174 4.87 7.86 -1.38
N GLY A 175 5.93 8.59 -1.01
CA GLY A 175 7.30 8.24 -1.33
C GLY A 175 7.82 7.12 -0.43
N VAL A 176 9.08 7.22 -0.06
CA VAL A 176 9.66 6.34 0.95
C VAL A 176 9.10 6.69 2.32
N ILE A 177 8.46 5.72 2.97
CA ILE A 177 7.89 5.87 4.32
C ILE A 177 8.59 4.92 5.29
N ARG A 178 8.93 5.42 6.46
CA ARG A 178 9.53 4.65 7.57
C ARG A 178 8.50 3.65 8.11
N THR A 179 8.53 2.42 7.61
CA THR A 179 7.61 1.35 7.98
C THR A 179 8.30 -0.01 7.96
N PRO A 180 7.79 -0.99 8.69
CA PRO A 180 8.31 -2.37 8.66
C PRO A 180 8.23 -3.05 7.28
N LEU A 181 7.50 -2.46 6.32
CA LEU A 181 7.33 -2.99 4.96
C LEU A 181 8.68 -3.27 4.30
N TRP A 182 9.62 -2.32 4.37
CA TRP A 182 10.89 -2.41 3.67
C TRP A 182 11.79 -3.50 4.23
N ASN A 183 11.90 -3.61 5.56
CA ASN A 183 12.67 -4.69 6.20
C ASN A 183 12.07 -6.06 5.94
N LYS A 184 10.74 -6.16 5.94
CA LYS A 184 10.06 -7.40 5.60
C LYS A 184 10.29 -7.76 4.14
N ALA A 185 10.14 -6.81 3.22
CA ALA A 185 10.39 -6.99 1.80
C ALA A 185 11.85 -7.42 1.53
N ALA A 186 12.84 -6.78 2.18
CA ALA A 186 14.24 -7.15 2.03
C ALA A 186 14.46 -8.62 2.38
N ARG A 187 14.00 -9.09 3.55
CA ARG A 187 14.15 -10.49 3.97
C ARG A 187 13.49 -11.48 3.01
N GLU A 188 12.25 -11.20 2.60
CA GLU A 188 11.49 -12.07 1.69
C GLU A 188 12.09 -12.10 0.27
N ASN A 189 12.62 -10.96 -0.20
CA ASN A 189 13.25 -10.85 -1.51
C ASN A 189 14.62 -11.54 -1.53
N VAL A 190 15.42 -11.46 -0.43
CA VAL A 190 16.67 -12.23 -0.29
C VAL A 190 16.38 -13.73 -0.33
N ALA A 191 15.45 -14.23 0.48
CA ALA A 191 15.08 -15.65 0.47
C ALA A 191 14.59 -16.12 -0.92
N SER A 192 13.86 -15.26 -1.64
CA SER A 192 13.45 -15.54 -3.02
C SER A 192 14.63 -15.56 -3.98
N PHE A 193 15.58 -14.64 -3.83
CA PHE A 193 16.79 -14.55 -4.65
C PHE A 193 17.72 -15.74 -4.45
N GLU A 194 17.86 -16.23 -3.22
CA GLU A 194 18.63 -17.46 -2.91
C GLU A 194 18.01 -18.73 -3.53
N SER A 195 16.73 -18.70 -3.89
CA SER A 195 16.04 -19.83 -4.51
C SER A 195 16.12 -19.89 -6.05
N ILE A 196 16.69 -18.86 -6.71
CA ILE A 196 16.85 -18.84 -8.17
C ILE A 196 18.17 -19.49 -8.63
N PRO A 197 18.35 -19.78 -9.94
CA PRO A 197 19.59 -20.40 -10.45
C PRO A 197 20.85 -19.63 -10.05
N GLU A 198 21.93 -20.33 -9.71
CA GLU A 198 23.21 -19.75 -9.26
C GLU A 198 23.81 -18.76 -10.27
N SER A 199 23.65 -19.03 -11.57
CA SER A 199 24.08 -18.12 -12.63
C SER A 199 23.38 -16.74 -12.54
N SER A 200 22.09 -16.73 -12.23
CA SER A 200 21.33 -15.50 -12.02
C SER A 200 21.73 -14.81 -10.71
N GLN A 201 21.99 -15.59 -9.65
CA GLN A 201 22.48 -15.03 -8.38
C GLN A 201 23.82 -14.31 -8.59
N LYS A 202 24.80 -14.97 -9.24
CA LYS A 202 26.11 -14.36 -9.55
C LYS A 202 25.98 -13.09 -10.41
N LYS A 203 25.06 -13.11 -11.39
CA LYS A 203 24.81 -11.98 -12.30
C LYS A 203 24.27 -10.75 -11.60
N TYR A 204 23.40 -10.91 -10.59
CA TYR A 204 22.65 -9.82 -9.96
C TYR A 204 22.98 -9.57 -8.49
N GLN A 205 24.07 -10.14 -7.96
CA GLN A 205 24.43 -10.04 -6.55
C GLN A 205 24.63 -8.59 -6.09
N ALA A 206 25.29 -7.77 -6.90
CA ALA A 206 25.59 -6.37 -6.56
C ALA A 206 24.30 -5.54 -6.43
N GLU A 207 23.37 -5.72 -7.38
CA GLU A 207 22.08 -5.02 -7.38
C GLU A 207 21.20 -5.47 -6.24
N MET A 208 21.21 -6.75 -5.91
CA MET A 208 20.43 -7.27 -4.77
C MET A 208 20.97 -6.75 -3.43
N ASN A 209 22.29 -6.70 -3.26
CA ASN A 209 22.90 -6.09 -2.07
C ASN A 209 22.51 -4.62 -1.94
N TYR A 210 22.54 -3.87 -3.04
CA TYR A 210 22.10 -2.48 -3.08
C TYR A 210 20.62 -2.31 -2.71
N LEU A 211 19.74 -3.20 -3.19
CA LEU A 211 18.32 -3.16 -2.83
C LEU A 211 18.10 -3.41 -1.34
N VAL A 212 18.81 -4.35 -0.76
CA VAL A 212 18.73 -4.66 0.69
C VAL A 212 19.22 -3.48 1.51
N GLU A 213 20.36 -2.90 1.14
CA GLU A 213 20.91 -1.71 1.82
C GLU A 213 19.93 -0.53 1.75
N ASN A 214 19.37 -0.25 0.57
CA ASN A 214 18.35 0.80 0.42
C ASN A 214 17.10 0.52 1.25
N ALA A 215 16.64 -0.72 1.31
CA ALA A 215 15.49 -1.07 2.13
C ALA A 215 15.76 -0.77 3.62
N HIS A 216 16.97 -1.04 4.12
CA HIS A 216 17.37 -0.65 5.48
C HIS A 216 17.44 0.87 5.65
N GLN A 217 18.05 1.60 4.71
CA GLN A 217 18.15 3.05 4.76
C GLN A 217 16.77 3.73 4.71
N ASN A 218 15.81 3.18 3.98
CA ASN A 218 14.46 3.68 3.85
C ASN A 218 13.70 3.74 5.20
N ASN A 219 14.07 2.90 6.18
CA ASN A 219 13.51 2.98 7.52
C ASN A 219 13.96 4.24 8.31
N TYR A 220 15.02 4.90 7.88
CA TYR A 220 15.58 6.06 8.58
C TYR A 220 15.43 7.36 7.78
N LYS A 221 15.45 7.31 6.45
CA LYS A 221 15.45 8.49 5.58
C LYS A 221 14.06 8.90 5.05
N GLY A 222 13.08 8.00 5.08
CA GLY A 222 11.73 8.26 4.59
C GLY A 222 10.93 9.23 5.45
N ALA A 223 9.79 9.68 4.95
CA ALA A 223 8.79 10.41 5.73
C ALA A 223 8.15 9.49 6.78
N PHE A 224 7.46 10.07 7.75
CA PHE A 224 6.82 9.28 8.79
C PHE A 224 5.45 8.72 8.34
N ALA A 225 5.09 7.54 8.84
CA ALA A 225 3.78 6.96 8.60
C ALA A 225 2.64 7.86 9.15
N SER A 226 2.91 8.62 10.22
CA SER A 226 2.00 9.62 10.78
C SER A 226 1.67 10.76 9.80
N ASP A 227 2.55 11.12 8.87
CA ASP A 227 2.27 12.16 7.87
C ASP A 227 1.27 11.66 6.83
N VAL A 228 1.36 10.37 6.48
CA VAL A 228 0.34 9.72 5.65
C VAL A 228 -0.99 9.62 6.40
N ALA A 229 -0.98 9.25 7.68
CA ALA A 229 -2.18 9.19 8.52
C ALA A 229 -2.88 10.56 8.64
N LYS A 230 -2.12 11.65 8.83
CA LYS A 230 -2.65 13.03 8.81
C LYS A 230 -3.29 13.38 7.46
N THR A 231 -2.67 12.96 6.37
CA THR A 231 -3.24 13.16 5.01
C THR A 231 -4.54 12.39 4.85
N ILE A 232 -4.62 11.15 5.34
CA ILE A 232 -5.84 10.33 5.34
C ILE A 232 -6.94 11.04 6.13
N LEU A 233 -6.66 11.53 7.34
CA LEU A 233 -7.62 12.27 8.15
C LEU A 233 -8.13 13.51 7.40
N LYS A 234 -7.22 14.32 6.82
CA LYS A 234 -7.59 15.47 5.99
C LYS A 234 -8.51 15.10 4.83
N VAL A 235 -8.25 13.97 4.16
CA VAL A 235 -9.11 13.45 3.09
C VAL A 235 -10.48 13.09 3.64
N ILE A 236 -10.55 12.38 4.77
CA ILE A 236 -11.83 11.98 5.39
C ILE A 236 -12.68 13.20 5.78
N GLU A 237 -12.07 14.25 6.31
CA GLU A 237 -12.77 15.45 6.76
C GLU A 237 -13.11 16.44 5.63
N SER A 238 -12.47 16.33 4.48
CA SER A 238 -12.72 17.20 3.33
C SER A 238 -14.07 16.87 2.68
N LYS A 239 -14.89 17.87 2.38
CA LYS A 239 -16.11 17.71 1.57
C LYS A 239 -15.78 17.36 0.10
N ASN A 240 -14.75 18.00 -0.45
CA ASN A 240 -14.31 17.84 -1.83
C ASN A 240 -12.81 17.52 -1.89
N PRO A 241 -12.39 16.29 -1.56
CA PRO A 241 -10.99 15.92 -1.64
C PRO A 241 -10.52 15.86 -3.10
N LYS A 242 -9.21 16.12 -3.32
CA LYS A 242 -8.58 15.87 -4.62
C LYS A 242 -8.57 14.35 -4.90
N LEU A 243 -8.52 13.97 -6.16
CA LEU A 243 -8.43 12.56 -6.57
C LEU A 243 -7.12 11.89 -6.12
N SER A 244 -6.05 12.69 -5.93
CA SER A 244 -4.75 12.15 -5.53
C SER A 244 -3.98 13.13 -4.64
N TYR A 245 -3.23 12.57 -3.68
CA TYR A 245 -2.31 13.27 -2.78
C TYR A 245 -0.95 12.59 -2.78
N THR A 246 0.12 13.38 -2.77
CA THR A 246 1.48 12.89 -2.56
C THR A 246 1.92 13.19 -1.13
N VAL A 247 2.72 12.27 -0.54
CA VAL A 247 3.35 12.45 0.77
C VAL A 247 4.83 12.12 0.66
N GLY A 248 5.68 13.08 0.99
CA GLY A 248 7.13 13.02 0.81
C GLY A 248 7.60 13.83 -0.41
N SER A 249 8.76 14.47 -0.27
CA SER A 249 9.38 15.26 -1.35
C SER A 249 9.84 14.39 -2.53
N ASP A 250 10.31 13.19 -2.23
CA ASP A 250 10.70 12.17 -3.20
C ASP A 250 9.52 11.73 -4.10
N ALA A 251 8.34 11.57 -3.52
CA ALA A 251 7.13 11.28 -4.28
C ALA A 251 6.75 12.40 -5.24
N PHE A 252 6.86 13.65 -4.78
CA PHE A 252 6.56 14.81 -5.60
C PHE A 252 7.47 14.88 -6.82
N TRP A 253 8.80 14.78 -6.62
CA TRP A 253 9.77 14.84 -7.71
C TRP A 253 9.64 13.65 -8.67
N THR A 254 9.44 12.44 -8.16
CA THR A 254 9.23 11.26 -9.01
C THR A 254 8.01 11.42 -9.91
N MET A 255 6.90 11.93 -9.37
CA MET A 255 5.69 12.17 -10.16
C MET A 255 5.89 13.27 -11.20
N LEU A 256 6.61 14.34 -10.86
CA LEU A 256 6.90 15.43 -11.78
C LEU A 256 7.76 14.95 -12.95
N VAL A 257 8.85 14.23 -12.64
CA VAL A 257 9.75 13.64 -13.64
C VAL A 257 9.00 12.65 -14.53
N SER A 258 8.22 11.73 -13.96
CA SER A 258 7.47 10.73 -14.75
C SER A 258 6.41 11.35 -15.67
N LYS A 259 5.92 12.56 -15.36
CA LYS A 259 4.90 13.24 -16.16
C LYS A 259 5.49 14.04 -17.32
N PHE A 260 6.67 14.64 -17.13
CA PHE A 260 7.23 15.61 -18.09
C PHE A 260 8.50 15.15 -18.79
N CYS A 261 9.21 14.14 -18.26
CA CYS A 261 10.41 13.61 -18.90
C CYS A 261 10.08 12.51 -19.89
N PRO A 262 10.67 12.53 -21.11
CA PRO A 262 10.56 11.43 -22.06
C PRO A 262 11.08 10.12 -21.45
N GLN A 263 10.42 9.01 -21.79
CA GLN A 263 10.78 7.68 -21.26
C GLN A 263 12.24 7.30 -21.61
N SER A 264 12.75 7.71 -22.76
CA SER A 264 14.14 7.50 -23.19
C SER A 264 15.14 8.13 -22.22
N LEU A 265 14.88 9.36 -21.74
CA LEU A 265 15.71 10.06 -20.78
C LEU A 265 15.68 9.38 -19.41
N ILE A 266 14.48 8.96 -18.95
CA ILE A 266 14.34 8.19 -17.71
C ILE A 266 15.15 6.90 -17.79
N ASN A 267 15.04 6.15 -18.89
CA ASN A 267 15.78 4.90 -19.09
C ASN A 267 17.32 5.14 -19.12
N MET A 268 17.77 6.24 -19.70
CA MET A 268 19.20 6.62 -19.71
C MET A 268 19.69 6.86 -18.27
N ILE A 269 18.97 7.65 -17.47
CA ILE A 269 19.32 7.92 -16.07
C ILE A 269 19.38 6.63 -15.26
N VAL A 270 18.37 5.77 -15.41
CA VAL A 270 18.30 4.46 -14.73
C VAL A 270 19.51 3.59 -15.10
N LYS A 271 19.87 3.49 -16.39
CA LYS A 271 21.07 2.75 -16.83
C LYS A 271 22.35 3.31 -16.21
N MET A 272 22.50 4.64 -16.16
CA MET A 272 23.65 5.27 -15.53
C MET A 272 23.76 4.93 -14.03
N GLN A 273 22.64 4.90 -13.32
CA GLN A 273 22.61 4.52 -11.89
C GLN A 273 22.99 3.05 -11.70
N LEU A 274 22.42 2.14 -12.49
CA LEU A 274 22.73 0.71 -12.42
C LEU A 274 24.22 0.45 -12.70
N ASN A 275 24.80 1.10 -13.72
CA ASN A 275 26.23 0.98 -14.03
C ASN A 275 27.15 1.44 -12.89
N LYS A 276 26.70 2.39 -12.05
CA LYS A 276 27.46 2.81 -10.85
C LYS A 276 27.38 1.77 -9.73
N ILE A 277 26.29 1.02 -9.63
CA ILE A 277 26.11 -0.04 -8.63
C ILE A 277 27.05 -1.22 -8.95
N CYS A 278 27.10 -1.63 -10.22
CA CYS A 278 27.94 -2.74 -10.66
C CYS A 278 29.45 -2.45 -10.65
N LYS A 279 29.86 -1.18 -10.49
CA LYS A 279 31.29 -0.78 -10.42
C LYS A 279 31.81 -0.66 -8.98
N LYS A 280 30.95 -0.79 -7.99
CA LYS A 280 31.30 -0.86 -6.57
C LYS A 280 31.33 -2.30 -6.09
#